data_c6cd5ab354f203a74e91fbdee298883f
#
_entry.id   c6cd5ab354f203a74e91fbdee298883f
#
_cell.length_a   1.000
_cell.length_b   1.000
_cell.length_c   1.000
_cell.angle_alpha   90.00
_cell.angle_beta   90.00
_cell.angle_gamma   90.00
#
_symmetry.space_group_name_H-M   'P 1'
#
loop_
_entity.id
_entity.type
_entity.pdbx_description
1 polymer ?
#
loop_
_entity_poly.entity_id
_entity_poly.type
_entity_poly.pdbx_seq_one_letter_code
_entity_poly.pdbx_strand_id
1 'polypeptide(L)'
;WLGIKVLRSRSLISVEPTKKQSYFTIFTTGLLSAALNPKPGLFVLAFVPQFVNTELGSVTIQMLVYGAWFALLTAVGFSSMGVFASRLSAWLKSRPGIANGLNISAGLTFITSGLAVASLKQQ
;
A
#
# COMPACT_ATOMS: atom_id res chain seq x y z
N TRP A 1 3.06 -13.30 -21.53
CA TRP A 1 1.61 -13.15 -21.74
C TRP A 1 1.06 -11.90 -21.03
N LEU A 2 1.39 -11.66 -19.75
CA LEU A 2 0.97 -10.47 -19.00
C LEU A 2 1.48 -9.16 -19.63
N GLY A 3 2.74 -9.09 -20.08
CA GLY A 3 3.31 -7.91 -20.70
C GLY A 3 2.59 -7.52 -22.01
N ILE A 4 2.23 -8.51 -22.84
CA ILE A 4 1.47 -8.28 -24.07
C ILE A 4 0.04 -7.80 -23.75
N LYS A 5 -0.59 -8.37 -22.73
CA LYS A 5 -1.91 -7.95 -22.27
C LYS A 5 -1.90 -6.50 -21.76
N VAL A 6 -0.84 -6.12 -21.06
CA VAL A 6 -0.63 -4.75 -20.55
C VAL A 6 -0.43 -3.74 -21.69
N LEU A 7 0.37 -4.09 -22.69
CA LEU A 7 0.57 -3.22 -23.88
C LEU A 7 -0.70 -3.11 -24.75
N ARG A 8 -1.53 -4.15 -24.77
CA ARG A 8 -2.78 -4.18 -25.55
C ARG A 8 -3.96 -3.56 -24.83
N SER A 9 -3.98 -3.61 -23.49
CA SER A 9 -4.96 -2.87 -22.68
C SER A 9 -4.52 -1.42 -22.60
N ARG A 10 -5.20 -0.53 -23.31
CA ARG A 10 -4.97 0.93 -23.26
C ARG A 10 -5.10 1.55 -21.87
N SER A 11 -5.30 0.76 -20.81
CA SER A 11 -5.41 1.27 -19.44
C SER A 11 -5.12 0.19 -18.39
N LEU A 12 -3.88 0.11 -17.90
CA LEU A 12 -3.62 -0.40 -16.54
C LEU A 12 -4.18 0.56 -15.48
N ILE A 13 -4.28 1.82 -15.83
CA ILE A 13 -4.88 2.87 -15.02
C ILE A 13 -6.28 3.16 -15.59
N SER A 14 -7.13 2.13 -15.74
CA SER A 14 -8.56 2.35 -15.87
C SER A 14 -9.08 2.68 -14.47
N VAL A 15 -9.12 3.95 -14.16
CA VAL A 15 -9.88 4.44 -13.02
C VAL A 15 -11.34 4.40 -13.44
N GLU A 16 -11.91 3.19 -13.48
CA GLU A 16 -13.35 3.08 -13.53
C GLU A 16 -13.93 3.82 -12.33
N PRO A 17 -15.00 4.60 -12.52
CA PRO A 17 -15.65 5.25 -11.39
C PRO A 17 -16.18 4.15 -10.46
N THR A 18 -15.41 3.84 -9.44
CA THR A 18 -15.82 2.93 -8.38
C THR A 18 -17.13 3.46 -7.80
N LYS A 19 -18.16 2.64 -7.73
CA LYS A 19 -19.42 3.01 -7.04
C LYS A 19 -19.05 3.69 -5.73
N LYS A 20 -19.61 4.88 -5.49
CA LYS A 20 -19.41 5.62 -4.24
C LYS A 20 -19.80 4.70 -3.08
N GLN A 21 -18.83 4.15 -2.39
CA GLN A 21 -19.05 3.39 -1.18
C GLN A 21 -19.34 4.36 -0.02
N SER A 22 -20.18 3.93 0.91
CA SER A 22 -20.42 4.68 2.15
C SER A 22 -19.09 4.83 2.92
N TYR A 23 -18.87 5.99 3.51
CA TYR A 23 -17.71 6.22 4.40
C TYR A 23 -17.63 5.21 5.54
N PHE A 24 -18.80 4.79 6.05
CA PHE A 24 -18.88 3.75 7.08
C PHE A 24 -18.38 2.40 6.56
N THR A 25 -18.74 2.01 5.33
CA THR A 25 -18.26 0.77 4.70
C THR A 25 -16.75 0.81 4.50
N ILE A 26 -16.21 1.94 4.04
CA ILE A 26 -14.76 2.12 3.83
C ILE A 26 -14.04 1.99 5.18
N PHE A 27 -14.53 2.67 6.21
CA PHE A 27 -13.94 2.65 7.55
C PHE A 27 -13.96 1.23 8.15
N THR A 28 -15.12 0.56 8.15
CA THR A 28 -15.26 -0.78 8.73
C THR A 28 -14.42 -1.81 7.98
N THR A 29 -14.38 -1.75 6.66
CA THR A 29 -13.54 -2.64 5.85
C THR A 29 -12.05 -2.41 6.14
N GLY A 30 -11.62 -1.16 6.22
CA GLY A 30 -10.24 -0.81 6.57
C GLY A 30 -9.86 -1.27 7.98
N LEU A 31 -10.74 -1.02 8.95
CA LEU A 31 -10.55 -1.43 10.35
C LEU A 31 -10.44 -2.94 10.49
N LEU A 32 -11.38 -3.69 9.90
CA LEU A 32 -11.36 -5.15 9.93
C LEU A 32 -10.13 -5.72 9.22
N SER A 33 -9.77 -5.17 8.06
CA SER A 33 -8.57 -5.58 7.34
C SER A 33 -7.29 -5.34 8.13
N ALA A 34 -7.22 -4.24 8.87
CA ALA A 34 -6.07 -3.94 9.74
C ALA A 34 -6.05 -4.84 10.98
N ALA A 35 -7.20 -5.06 11.63
CA ALA A 35 -7.31 -5.88 12.83
C ALA A 35 -7.04 -7.37 12.56
N LEU A 36 -7.46 -7.87 11.40
CA LEU A 36 -7.27 -9.27 10.99
C LEU A 36 -5.89 -9.51 10.34
N ASN A 37 -5.14 -8.47 10.05
CA ASN A 37 -3.81 -8.60 9.46
C ASN A 37 -2.79 -8.95 10.55
N PRO A 38 -2.18 -10.16 10.52
CA PRO A 38 -1.23 -10.57 11.56
C PRO A 38 0.08 -9.75 11.52
N LYS A 39 0.45 -9.19 10.37
CA LYS A 39 1.73 -8.52 10.20
C LYS A 39 1.93 -7.30 11.12
N PRO A 40 1.01 -6.32 11.20
CA PRO A 40 1.13 -5.22 12.16
C PRO A 40 1.08 -5.70 13.61
N GLY A 41 0.23 -6.68 13.91
CA GLY A 41 0.13 -7.26 15.27
C GLY A 41 1.45 -7.90 15.72
N LEU A 42 2.05 -8.74 14.89
CA LEU A 42 3.35 -9.35 15.16
C LEU A 42 4.47 -8.31 15.30
N PHE A 43 4.44 -7.27 14.47
CA PHE A 43 5.40 -6.17 14.58
C PHE A 43 5.28 -5.47 15.93
N VAL A 44 4.08 -5.09 16.35
CA VAL A 44 3.85 -4.42 17.64
C VAL A 44 4.31 -5.31 18.79
N LEU A 45 3.93 -6.60 18.77
CA LEU A 45 4.31 -7.54 19.83
C LEU A 45 5.83 -7.78 19.92
N ALA A 46 6.52 -7.80 18.79
CA ALA A 46 7.96 -8.04 18.75
C ALA A 46 8.79 -6.77 18.98
N PHE A 47 8.30 -5.62 18.55
CA PHE A 47 9.08 -4.39 18.49
C PHE A 47 8.82 -3.47 19.69
N VAL A 48 7.57 -3.27 20.09
CA VAL A 48 7.23 -2.33 21.18
C VAL A 48 7.87 -2.70 22.53
N PRO A 49 7.96 -3.98 22.95
CA PRO A 49 8.60 -4.33 24.22
C PRO A 49 10.07 -3.91 24.33
N GLN A 50 10.77 -3.75 23.20
CA GLN A 50 12.17 -3.34 23.18
C GLN A 50 12.40 -1.91 23.70
N PHE A 51 11.35 -1.09 23.75
CA PHE A 51 11.38 0.30 24.26
C PHE A 51 10.84 0.43 25.66
N VAL A 52 10.35 -0.65 26.26
CA VAL A 52 9.82 -0.66 27.62
C VAL A 52 10.94 -0.75 28.62
N ASN A 53 10.98 0.19 29.57
CA ASN A 53 11.91 0.15 30.68
C ASN A 53 11.14 -0.15 31.99
N THR A 54 11.41 -1.28 32.60
CA THR A 54 10.76 -1.75 33.83
C THR A 54 11.07 -0.87 35.06
N GLU A 55 12.15 -0.10 35.01
CA GLU A 55 12.55 0.81 36.09
C GLU A 55 11.73 2.13 36.07
N LEU A 56 11.14 2.47 34.94
CA LEU A 56 10.37 3.71 34.76
C LEU A 56 8.88 3.58 35.11
N GLY A 57 8.47 2.46 35.72
CA GLY A 57 7.10 2.27 36.20
C GLY A 57 6.33 1.18 35.46
N SER A 58 5.00 1.29 35.40
CA SER A 58 4.13 0.25 34.88
C SER A 58 4.39 -0.08 33.39
N VAL A 59 4.81 -1.30 33.12
CA VAL A 59 5.00 -1.86 31.76
C VAL A 59 3.72 -1.71 30.95
N THR A 60 2.56 -1.98 31.54
CA THR A 60 1.26 -1.88 30.86
C THR A 60 0.99 -0.46 30.35
N ILE A 61 1.26 0.54 31.17
CA ILE A 61 1.06 1.94 30.77
C ILE A 61 2.00 2.31 29.61
N GLN A 62 3.28 1.92 29.68
CA GLN A 62 4.24 2.16 28.61
C GLN A 62 3.79 1.49 27.30
N MET A 63 3.35 0.25 27.36
CA MET A 63 2.83 -0.48 26.18
C MET A 63 1.61 0.22 25.57
N LEU A 64 0.68 0.70 26.39
CA LEU A 64 -0.49 1.44 25.92
C LEU A 64 -0.09 2.77 25.26
N VAL A 65 0.83 3.51 25.85
CA VAL A 65 1.33 4.78 25.28
C VAL A 65 2.02 4.56 23.93
N TYR A 66 2.92 3.58 23.83
CA TYR A 66 3.59 3.26 22.58
C TYR A 66 2.60 2.73 21.53
N GLY A 67 1.65 1.90 21.92
CA GLY A 67 0.59 1.42 21.05
C GLY A 67 -0.29 2.56 20.50
N ALA A 68 -0.70 3.49 21.37
CA ALA A 68 -1.46 4.68 20.96
C ALA A 68 -0.66 5.57 20.01
N TRP A 69 0.62 5.78 20.32
CA TRP A 69 1.53 6.54 19.45
C TRP A 69 1.71 5.89 18.08
N PHE A 70 1.90 4.58 18.06
CA PHE A 70 1.97 3.81 16.80
C PHE A 70 0.69 3.93 15.99
N ALA A 71 -0.47 3.83 16.64
CA ALA A 71 -1.76 3.98 15.96
C ALA A 71 -1.94 5.38 15.37
N LEU A 72 -1.54 6.42 16.11
CA LEU A 72 -1.57 7.81 15.64
C LEU A 72 -0.67 8.02 14.41
N LEU A 73 0.59 7.58 14.48
CA LEU A 73 1.53 7.68 13.36
C LEU A 73 1.03 6.92 12.13
N THR A 74 0.45 5.74 12.35
CA THR A 74 -0.14 4.92 11.29
C THR A 74 -1.32 5.65 10.63
N ALA A 75 -2.22 6.22 11.43
CA ALA A 75 -3.37 6.99 10.94
C ALA A 75 -2.93 8.21 10.11
N VAL A 76 -1.96 8.98 10.61
CA VAL A 76 -1.40 10.14 9.90
C VAL A 76 -0.70 9.69 8.60
N GLY A 77 0.12 8.65 8.67
CA GLY A 77 0.84 8.12 7.51
C GLY A 77 -0.10 7.66 6.40
N PHE A 78 -1.07 6.79 6.72
CA PHE A 78 -2.02 6.30 5.72
C PHE A 78 -2.94 7.39 5.18
N SER A 79 -3.37 8.35 6.03
CA SER A 79 -4.17 9.49 5.57
C SER A 79 -3.38 10.37 4.59
N SER A 80 -2.11 10.64 4.89
CA SER A 80 -1.21 11.39 4.01
C SER A 80 -1.00 10.67 2.67
N MET A 81 -0.77 9.36 2.70
CA MET A 81 -0.67 8.53 1.50
C MET A 81 -1.95 8.55 0.67
N GLY A 82 -3.13 8.48 1.31
CA GLY A 82 -4.43 8.55 0.64
C GLY A 82 -4.64 9.88 -0.08
N VAL A 83 -4.32 10.99 0.60
CA VAL A 83 -4.39 12.34 -0.01
C VAL A 83 -3.42 12.46 -1.18
N PHE A 84 -2.18 12.00 -1.02
CA PHE A 84 -1.18 12.01 -2.08
C PHE A 84 -1.62 11.18 -3.28
N ALA A 85 -2.08 9.94 -3.06
CA ALA A 85 -2.57 9.05 -4.11
C ALA A 85 -3.76 9.64 -4.87
N SER A 86 -4.68 10.29 -4.16
CA SER A 86 -5.83 10.99 -4.76
C SER A 86 -5.39 12.13 -5.68
N ARG A 87 -4.47 12.98 -5.21
CA ARG A 87 -3.91 14.09 -6.01
C ARG A 87 -3.13 13.57 -7.22
N LEU A 88 -2.31 12.55 -7.03
CA LEU A 88 -1.54 11.92 -8.11
C LEU A 88 -2.47 11.31 -9.17
N SER A 89 -3.52 10.63 -8.75
CA SER A 89 -4.53 10.08 -9.66
C SER A 89 -5.23 11.16 -10.47
N ALA A 90 -5.63 12.26 -9.82
CA ALA A 90 -6.24 13.41 -10.51
C ALA A 90 -5.27 14.05 -11.51
N TRP A 91 -4.02 14.22 -11.14
CA TRP A 91 -2.97 14.76 -12.00
C TRP A 91 -2.68 13.85 -13.21
N LEU A 92 -2.61 12.53 -13.01
CA LEU A 92 -2.43 11.57 -14.10
C LEU A 92 -3.61 11.57 -15.08
N LYS A 93 -4.84 11.72 -14.58
CA LYS A 93 -6.03 11.84 -15.43
C LYS A 93 -5.99 13.08 -16.32
N SER A 94 -5.45 14.19 -15.83
CA SER A 94 -5.30 15.42 -16.62
C SER A 94 -4.16 15.35 -17.65
N ARG A 95 -3.31 14.31 -17.59
CA ARG A 95 -2.14 14.16 -18.47
C ARG A 95 -2.06 12.75 -19.09
N PRO A 96 -2.94 12.45 -20.06
CA PRO A 96 -3.05 11.10 -20.64
C PRO A 96 -1.76 10.62 -21.32
N GLY A 97 -0.93 11.54 -21.83
CA GLY A 97 0.37 11.20 -22.40
C GLY A 97 1.35 10.61 -21.37
N ILE A 98 1.38 11.14 -20.15
CA ILE A 98 2.21 10.64 -19.07
C ILE A 98 1.68 9.28 -18.60
N ALA A 99 0.36 9.16 -18.41
CA ALA A 99 -0.26 7.90 -18.02
C ALA A 99 0.04 6.79 -19.06
N ASN A 100 -0.01 7.10 -20.35
CA ASN A 100 0.32 6.15 -21.42
C ASN A 100 1.82 5.79 -21.41
N GLY A 101 2.71 6.75 -21.21
CA GLY A 101 4.14 6.52 -21.04
C GLY A 101 4.46 5.57 -19.88
N LEU A 102 3.80 5.76 -18.72
CA LEU A 102 3.93 4.86 -17.57
C LEU A 102 3.43 3.43 -17.88
N ASN A 103 2.32 3.31 -18.61
CA ASN A 103 1.80 2.01 -19.03
C ASN A 103 2.77 1.27 -19.97
N ILE A 104 3.35 1.98 -20.92
CA ILE A 104 4.32 1.40 -21.85
C ILE A 104 5.59 0.97 -21.10
N SER A 105 6.12 1.83 -20.24
CA SER A 105 7.32 1.49 -19.45
C SER A 105 7.08 0.30 -18.52
N ALA A 106 5.93 0.22 -17.86
CA ALA A 106 5.55 -0.94 -17.06
C ALA A 106 5.46 -2.22 -17.92
N GLY A 107 4.81 -2.13 -19.08
CA GLY A 107 4.73 -3.25 -20.01
C GLY A 107 6.09 -3.76 -20.49
N LEU A 108 7.01 -2.86 -20.84
CA LEU A 108 8.39 -3.19 -21.22
C LEU A 108 9.15 -3.84 -20.06
N THR A 109 9.01 -3.31 -18.83
CA THR A 109 9.63 -3.90 -17.65
C THR A 109 9.16 -5.33 -17.41
N PHE A 110 7.86 -5.60 -17.55
CA PHE A 110 7.34 -6.97 -17.42
C PHE A 110 7.88 -7.91 -18.52
N ILE A 111 8.02 -7.43 -19.76
CA ILE A 111 8.56 -8.23 -20.85
C ILE A 111 10.03 -8.54 -20.61
N THR A 112 10.84 -7.53 -20.28
CA THR A 112 12.28 -7.72 -20.03
C THR A 112 12.53 -8.62 -18.82
N SER A 113 11.79 -8.43 -17.72
CA SER A 113 11.87 -9.32 -16.55
C SER A 113 11.46 -10.76 -16.89
N GLY A 114 10.42 -10.94 -17.69
CA GLY A 114 9.98 -12.26 -18.13
C GLY A 114 11.01 -12.97 -19.01
N LEU A 115 11.64 -12.25 -19.94
CA LEU A 115 12.73 -12.76 -20.77
C LEU A 115 13.98 -13.12 -19.95
N ALA A 116 14.34 -12.25 -18.99
CA ALA A 116 15.47 -12.52 -18.09
C ALA A 116 15.26 -13.79 -17.26
N VAL A 117 14.07 -13.98 -16.68
CA VAL A 117 13.73 -15.20 -15.93
C VAL A 117 13.71 -16.44 -16.84
N ALA A 118 13.22 -16.31 -18.07
CA ALA A 118 13.19 -17.41 -19.02
C ALA A 118 14.61 -17.85 -19.46
N SER A 119 15.54 -16.89 -19.61
CA SER A 119 16.93 -17.19 -19.96
C SER A 119 17.70 -17.87 -18.82
N LEU A 120 17.41 -17.53 -17.56
CA LEU A 120 18.03 -18.16 -16.38
C LEU A 120 17.61 -19.62 -16.17
N LYS A 121 16.42 -20.00 -16.68
CA LYS A 121 15.89 -21.37 -16.52
C LYS A 121 16.47 -22.37 -17.56
N GLN A 122 17.29 -21.89 -18.48
CA GLN A 122 17.95 -22.73 -19.51
C GLN A 122 19.40 -23.08 -19.19
N GLN A 123 19.90 -22.66 -18.04
CA GLN A 123 21.18 -23.09 -17.47
C GLN A 123 20.97 -24.07 -16.31
#